data_27a3b4400681971028c54ecbdede00c3
#
_entry.id   27a3b4400681971028c54ecbdede00c3
#
_cell.length_a   1.000
_cell.length_b   1.000
_cell.length_c   1.000
_cell.angle_alpha   90.00
_cell.angle_beta   90.00
_cell.angle_gamma   90.00
#
_symmetry.space_group_name_H-M   'P 1'
#
loop_
_entity.id
_entity.type
_entity.pdbx_description
1 polymer ?
#
loop_
_entity_poly.entity_id
_entity_poly.type
_entity_poly.pdbx_seq_one_letter_code
_entity_poly.pdbx_strand_id
1 'polypeptide(L)'
;MVWLKGGRLELTGPDGSVPLMLQLDDAEHPVAVVERIVSGLVGPPMLVHSTSWRRDGSAVILSFVVVISPAQAGPMDSAPIRRADLARSGATQAPASIGFTQVLEHGLRHLAWLARDDAVVAERLPDGWHRALSDYVPEPFRSLPT
;
A
#
# COMPACT_ATOMS: atom_id res chain seq x y z
N MET A 1 -6.82 1.04 -2.19
CA MET A 1 -6.23 2.41 -2.22
C MET A 1 -6.21 2.97 -0.82
N VAL A 2 -5.26 3.79 -0.49
CA VAL A 2 -5.09 4.41 0.84
C VAL A 2 -5.18 5.93 0.75
N TRP A 3 -5.71 6.57 1.78
CA TRP A 3 -5.87 8.03 1.85
C TRP A 3 -5.92 8.51 3.30
N LEU A 4 -5.90 9.83 3.51
CA LEU A 4 -5.99 10.44 4.83
C LEU A 4 -7.38 11.06 5.07
N LYS A 5 -8.05 10.59 6.12
CA LYS A 5 -9.30 11.15 6.63
C LYS A 5 -9.08 11.76 8.01
N GLY A 6 -9.08 13.07 8.09
CA GLY A 6 -8.83 13.76 9.37
C GLY A 6 -7.49 13.37 10.03
N GLY A 7 -6.45 13.14 9.23
CA GLY A 7 -5.12 12.76 9.72
C GLY A 7 -4.93 11.27 10.04
N ARG A 8 -5.93 10.43 9.78
CA ARG A 8 -5.85 8.96 9.94
C ARG A 8 -5.84 8.25 8.61
N LEU A 9 -5.11 7.16 8.53
CA LEU A 9 -5.05 6.32 7.34
C LEU A 9 -6.34 5.51 7.21
N GLU A 10 -6.93 5.60 6.02
CA GLU A 10 -8.13 4.86 5.62
C GLU A 10 -7.87 4.04 4.37
N LEU A 11 -8.54 2.90 4.28
CA LEU A 11 -8.57 2.03 3.12
C LEU A 11 -9.88 2.19 2.39
N THR A 12 -9.83 2.30 1.07
CA THR A 12 -11.01 2.39 0.21
C THR A 12 -10.78 1.69 -1.12
N GLY A 13 -11.86 1.39 -1.83
CA GLY A 13 -11.88 0.80 -3.15
C GLY A 13 -13.27 0.83 -3.74
N PRO A 14 -13.45 0.36 -4.99
CA PRO A 14 -14.75 0.34 -5.66
C PRO A 14 -15.78 -0.54 -4.94
N ASP A 15 -15.32 -1.57 -4.23
CA ASP A 15 -16.15 -2.49 -3.47
C ASP A 15 -15.97 -2.30 -1.94
N GLY A 16 -15.81 -1.05 -1.51
CA GLY A 16 -15.57 -0.70 -0.11
C GLY A 16 -14.10 -0.86 0.32
N SER A 17 -13.86 -1.31 1.54
CA SER A 17 -12.52 -1.44 2.12
C SER A 17 -11.83 -2.78 1.81
N VAL A 18 -12.08 -3.35 0.65
CA VAL A 18 -11.42 -4.57 0.17
C VAL A 18 -10.34 -4.24 -0.85
N PRO A 19 -9.31 -5.09 -1.01
CA PRO A 19 -8.29 -4.85 -2.02
C PRO A 19 -8.86 -4.95 -3.43
N LEU A 20 -8.47 -4.03 -4.30
CA LEU A 20 -8.75 -4.12 -5.72
C LEU A 20 -7.84 -5.18 -6.33
N MET A 21 -8.44 -6.21 -6.91
CA MET A 21 -7.71 -7.28 -7.60
C MET A 21 -7.84 -7.11 -9.10
N LEU A 22 -6.71 -7.12 -9.78
CA LEU A 22 -6.62 -6.95 -11.23
C LEU A 22 -5.87 -8.12 -11.83
N GLN A 23 -6.29 -8.55 -13.02
CA GLN A 23 -5.53 -9.49 -13.82
C GLN A 23 -4.68 -8.72 -14.82
N LEU A 24 -3.42 -9.10 -14.94
CA LEU A 24 -2.47 -8.51 -15.88
C LEU A 24 -2.23 -9.46 -17.05
N ASP A 25 -2.11 -8.90 -18.23
CA ASP A 25 -1.57 -9.61 -19.39
C ASP A 25 -0.04 -9.50 -19.39
N ASP A 26 0.65 -10.53 -19.87
CA ASP A 26 2.12 -10.63 -19.88
C ASP A 26 2.84 -9.48 -20.60
N ALA A 27 2.14 -8.80 -21.50
CA ALA A 27 2.72 -7.70 -22.31
C ALA A 27 2.59 -6.31 -21.66
N GLU A 28 1.83 -6.17 -20.56
CA GLU A 28 1.57 -4.86 -19.95
C GLU A 28 2.51 -4.58 -18.77
N HIS A 29 2.97 -3.34 -18.67
CA HIS A 29 3.75 -2.91 -17.52
C HIS A 29 2.83 -2.77 -16.29
N PRO A 30 3.06 -3.50 -15.18
CA PRO A 30 2.12 -3.58 -14.06
C PRO A 30 1.73 -2.21 -13.46
N VAL A 31 2.69 -1.31 -13.29
CA VAL A 31 2.43 0.05 -12.75
C VAL A 31 1.49 0.81 -13.67
N ALA A 32 1.71 0.77 -15.00
CA ALA A 32 0.89 1.48 -15.98
C ALA A 32 -0.56 0.96 -15.97
N VAL A 33 -0.76 -0.33 -15.79
CA VAL A 33 -2.11 -0.92 -15.67
C VAL A 33 -2.81 -0.41 -14.42
N VAL A 34 -2.14 -0.43 -13.28
CA VAL A 34 -2.70 0.07 -12.02
C VAL A 34 -3.05 1.56 -12.14
N GLU A 35 -2.15 2.38 -12.67
CA GLU A 35 -2.40 3.82 -12.88
C GLU A 35 -3.59 4.07 -13.80
N ARG A 36 -3.68 3.35 -14.91
CA ARG A 36 -4.78 3.47 -15.88
C ARG A 36 -6.13 3.12 -15.24
N ILE A 37 -6.19 2.01 -14.51
CA ILE A 37 -7.45 1.55 -13.90
C ILE A 37 -7.87 2.47 -12.76
N VAL A 38 -6.95 2.85 -11.89
CA VAL A 38 -7.25 3.78 -10.79
C VAL A 38 -7.67 5.14 -11.33
N SER A 39 -6.99 5.64 -12.39
CA SER A 39 -7.36 6.90 -13.03
C SER A 39 -8.77 6.87 -13.63
N GLY A 40 -9.20 5.73 -14.14
CA GLY A 40 -10.56 5.53 -14.63
C GLY A 40 -11.62 5.50 -13.51
N LEU A 41 -11.24 5.12 -12.31
CA LEU A 41 -12.13 5.04 -11.15
C LEU A 41 -12.26 6.37 -10.40
N VAL A 42 -11.15 7.03 -10.13
CA VAL A 42 -11.11 8.18 -9.21
C VAL A 42 -10.28 9.37 -9.73
N GLY A 43 -9.73 9.27 -10.92
CA GLY A 43 -8.75 10.23 -11.45
C GLY A 43 -7.31 9.84 -11.09
N PRO A 44 -6.31 10.61 -11.58
CA PRO A 44 -4.90 10.29 -11.42
C PRO A 44 -4.52 10.14 -9.94
N PRO A 45 -3.95 8.99 -9.53
CA PRO A 45 -3.50 8.80 -8.15
C PRO A 45 -2.30 9.70 -7.83
N MET A 46 -2.11 10.01 -6.56
CA MET A 46 -0.95 10.79 -6.09
C MET A 46 0.32 9.95 -6.16
N LEU A 47 0.22 8.65 -5.89
CA LEU A 47 1.33 7.70 -5.93
C LEU A 47 0.83 6.30 -6.23
N VAL A 48 1.56 5.59 -7.08
CA VAL A 48 1.44 4.13 -7.26
C VAL A 48 2.82 3.53 -7.02
N HIS A 49 2.93 2.61 -6.08
CA HIS A 49 4.20 1.98 -5.75
C HIS A 49 4.04 0.48 -5.53
N SER A 50 4.89 -0.30 -6.18
CA SER A 50 4.97 -1.74 -5.97
C SER A 50 5.69 -2.04 -4.67
N THR A 51 5.08 -2.81 -3.79
CA THR A 51 5.61 -3.07 -2.44
C THR A 51 6.15 -4.47 -2.26
N SER A 52 5.56 -5.45 -2.91
CA SER A 52 5.95 -6.86 -2.77
C SER A 52 5.39 -7.73 -3.87
N TRP A 53 5.93 -8.93 -3.96
CA TRP A 53 5.37 -9.99 -4.77
C TRP A 53 5.35 -11.31 -3.98
N ARG A 54 4.45 -12.22 -4.36
CA ARG A 54 4.40 -13.57 -3.81
C ARG A 54 3.88 -14.55 -4.84
N ARG A 55 4.17 -15.82 -4.65
CA ARG A 55 3.52 -16.89 -5.40
C ARG A 55 2.28 -17.38 -4.67
N ASP A 56 1.25 -17.67 -5.45
CA ASP A 56 0.04 -18.35 -5.00
C ASP A 56 -0.28 -19.43 -6.03
N GLY A 57 0.08 -20.65 -5.72
CA GLY A 57 0.05 -21.75 -6.69
C GLY A 57 0.95 -21.47 -7.91
N SER A 58 0.37 -21.42 -9.11
CA SER A 58 1.04 -21.06 -10.37
C SER A 58 1.05 -19.57 -10.65
N ALA A 59 0.27 -18.77 -9.93
CA ALA A 59 0.15 -17.33 -10.14
C ALA A 59 1.25 -16.56 -9.39
N VAL A 60 1.62 -15.41 -9.95
CA VAL A 60 2.43 -14.40 -9.27
C VAL A 60 1.52 -13.23 -8.92
N ILE A 61 1.46 -12.88 -7.64
CA ILE A 61 0.68 -11.76 -7.14
C ILE A 61 1.63 -10.61 -6.86
N LEU A 62 1.41 -9.50 -7.54
CA LEU A 62 2.10 -8.23 -7.27
C LEU A 62 1.22 -7.37 -6.37
N SER A 63 1.81 -6.76 -5.35
CA SER A 63 1.11 -5.88 -4.43
C SER A 63 1.55 -4.43 -4.64
N PHE A 64 0.56 -3.54 -4.73
CA PHE A 64 0.78 -2.12 -4.88
C PHE A 64 0.09 -1.35 -3.77
N VAL A 65 0.76 -0.32 -3.25
CA VAL A 65 0.11 0.75 -2.50
C VAL A 65 -0.23 1.88 -3.48
N VAL A 66 -1.48 2.31 -3.43
CA VAL A 66 -1.98 3.42 -4.25
C VAL A 66 -2.49 4.51 -3.32
N VAL A 67 -1.88 5.69 -3.39
CA VAL A 67 -2.25 6.85 -2.60
C VAL A 67 -3.16 7.75 -3.42
N ILE A 68 -4.31 8.10 -2.85
CA ILE A 68 -5.27 9.01 -3.45
C ILE A 68 -5.58 10.18 -2.51
N SER A 69 -6.08 11.27 -3.07
CA SER A 69 -6.46 12.45 -2.31
C SER A 69 -7.82 12.28 -1.59
N PRO A 70 -8.09 13.05 -0.55
CA PRO A 70 -9.40 13.07 0.10
C PRO A 70 -10.56 13.38 -0.85
N ALA A 71 -10.34 14.24 -1.83
CA ALA A 71 -11.36 14.58 -2.84
C ALA A 71 -11.72 13.37 -3.73
N GLN A 72 -10.74 12.57 -4.08
CA GLN A 72 -10.94 11.34 -4.85
C GLN A 72 -11.63 10.23 -4.03
N ALA A 73 -11.31 10.14 -2.75
CA ALA A 73 -11.87 9.14 -1.85
C ALA A 73 -13.29 9.47 -1.35
N GLY A 74 -13.66 10.75 -1.31
CA GLY A 74 -14.89 11.22 -0.67
C GLY A 74 -16.19 10.52 -1.06
N PRO A 75 -16.40 10.11 -2.33
CA PRO A 75 -17.59 9.38 -2.73
C PRO A 75 -17.59 7.88 -2.36
N MET A 76 -16.48 7.33 -1.91
CA MET A 76 -16.33 5.90 -1.68
C MET A 76 -16.43 5.54 -0.20
N ASP A 77 -16.95 4.35 0.07
CA ASP A 77 -16.87 3.76 1.41
C ASP A 77 -15.42 3.50 1.80
N SER A 78 -15.11 3.79 3.06
CA SER A 78 -13.77 3.57 3.58
C SER A 78 -13.80 3.00 4.99
N ALA A 79 -12.71 2.38 5.41
CA ALA A 79 -12.52 1.88 6.76
C ALA A 79 -11.14 2.26 7.29
N PRO A 80 -11.03 2.55 8.61
CA PRO A 80 -9.75 2.80 9.25
C PRO A 80 -8.81 1.61 9.08
N ILE A 81 -7.55 1.89 8.74
CA ILE A 81 -6.53 0.86 8.62
C ILE A 81 -6.11 0.40 10.01
N ARG A 82 -6.20 -0.91 10.24
CA ARG A 82 -5.74 -1.55 11.46
C ARG A 82 -4.31 -2.01 11.30
N ARG A 83 -3.53 -1.86 12.37
CA ARG A 83 -2.18 -2.39 12.44
C ARG A 83 -2.20 -3.92 12.43
N ALA A 84 -1.21 -4.52 11.80
CA ALA A 84 -1.05 -5.97 11.77
C ALA A 84 0.38 -6.35 12.15
N ASP A 85 0.53 -7.43 12.91
CA ASP A 85 1.85 -7.98 13.20
C ASP A 85 2.41 -8.67 11.95
N LEU A 86 3.55 -8.20 11.52
CA LEU A 86 4.37 -8.94 10.57
C LEU A 86 5.17 -9.94 11.39
N ALA A 87 4.65 -11.15 11.51
CA ALA A 87 5.28 -12.21 12.28
C ALA A 87 6.75 -12.39 11.92
N ARG A 88 7.65 -11.69 12.59
CA ARG A 88 9.04 -11.95 12.38
C ARG A 88 10.00 -11.52 13.39
N SER A 89 10.82 -12.37 13.86
CA SER A 89 12.11 -12.10 14.44
C SER A 89 13.19 -12.70 13.54
N GLY A 90 14.10 -11.88 13.04
CA GLY A 90 15.28 -12.35 12.33
C GLY A 90 15.01 -13.20 11.07
N ALA A 91 15.70 -14.34 10.96
CA ALA A 91 15.70 -15.20 9.78
C ALA A 91 14.53 -16.21 9.73
N THR A 92 13.43 -15.98 10.40
CA THR A 92 12.28 -16.88 10.37
C THR A 92 11.64 -16.92 8.98
N GLN A 93 11.16 -18.09 8.59
CA GLN A 93 10.43 -18.28 7.34
C GLN A 93 9.18 -17.39 7.31
N ALA A 94 8.78 -16.99 6.11
CA ALA A 94 7.49 -16.34 5.89
C ALA A 94 6.37 -17.24 6.44
N PRO A 95 5.27 -16.66 7.01
CA PRO A 95 4.15 -17.45 7.47
C PRO A 95 3.57 -18.30 6.32
N ALA A 96 3.01 -19.43 6.67
CA ALA A 96 2.38 -20.34 5.69
C ALA A 96 1.21 -19.67 4.94
N SER A 97 0.58 -18.67 5.57
CA SER A 97 -0.45 -17.84 4.95
C SER A 97 -0.18 -16.37 5.24
N ILE A 98 -0.37 -15.53 4.21
CA ILE A 98 -0.24 -14.08 4.33
C ILE A 98 -1.62 -13.47 4.09
N GLY A 99 -2.21 -12.89 5.13
CA GLY A 99 -3.47 -12.17 5.04
C GLY A 99 -3.31 -10.77 4.44
N PHE A 100 -4.42 -10.22 3.94
CA PHE A 100 -4.44 -8.88 3.36
C PHE A 100 -3.94 -7.79 4.32
N THR A 101 -4.30 -7.87 5.60
CA THR A 101 -3.85 -6.90 6.62
C THR A 101 -2.33 -6.88 6.77
N GLN A 102 -1.67 -8.02 6.62
CA GLN A 102 -0.20 -8.10 6.65
C GLN A 102 0.42 -7.51 5.40
N VAL A 103 -0.18 -7.73 4.23
CA VAL A 103 0.26 -7.10 2.97
C VAL A 103 0.13 -5.59 3.06
N LEU A 104 -0.97 -5.09 3.61
CA LEU A 104 -1.21 -3.66 3.81
C LEU A 104 -0.22 -3.05 4.82
N GLU A 105 0.01 -3.69 5.96
CA GLU A 105 1.00 -3.25 6.96
C GLU A 105 2.40 -3.16 6.34
N HIS A 106 2.80 -4.18 5.56
CA HIS A 106 4.08 -4.16 4.84
C HIS A 106 4.16 -3.00 3.85
N GLY A 107 3.10 -2.80 3.06
CA GLY A 107 3.02 -1.70 2.10
C GLY A 107 3.14 -0.32 2.76
N LEU A 108 2.50 -0.12 3.92
CA LEU A 108 2.58 1.14 4.66
C LEU A 108 3.94 1.37 5.31
N ARG A 109 4.61 0.33 5.80
CA ARG A 109 6.01 0.43 6.26
C ARG A 109 6.95 0.80 5.12
N HIS A 110 6.73 0.22 3.95
CA HIS A 110 7.49 0.57 2.76
C HIS A 110 7.25 2.03 2.33
N LEU A 111 5.99 2.48 2.37
CA LEU A 111 5.64 3.88 2.11
C LEU A 111 6.25 4.84 3.13
N ALA A 112 6.28 4.46 4.42
CA ALA A 112 6.93 5.24 5.47
C ALA A 112 8.43 5.40 5.24
N TRP A 113 9.09 4.34 4.77
CA TRP A 113 10.49 4.41 4.37
C TRP A 113 10.71 5.34 3.18
N LEU A 114 9.93 5.19 2.12
CA LEU A 114 10.03 6.05 0.93
C LEU A 114 9.74 7.51 1.25
N ALA A 115 8.72 7.80 2.07
CA ALA A 115 8.39 9.17 2.48
C ALA A 115 9.55 9.86 3.21
N ARG A 116 10.47 9.11 3.78
CA ARG A 116 11.65 9.64 4.47
C ARG A 116 12.89 9.70 3.59
N ASP A 117 13.12 8.66 2.76
CA ASP A 117 14.39 8.47 2.07
C ASP A 117 14.34 8.80 0.56
N ASP A 118 13.13 8.93 -0.01
CA ASP A 118 12.93 9.31 -1.41
C ASP A 118 12.32 10.71 -1.52
N ALA A 119 13.10 11.66 -2.02
CA ALA A 119 12.69 13.06 -2.15
C ALA A 119 11.45 13.25 -3.04
N VAL A 120 11.30 12.45 -4.10
CA VAL A 120 10.15 12.55 -5.01
C VAL A 120 8.87 12.09 -4.32
N VAL A 121 8.94 11.00 -3.57
CA VAL A 121 7.81 10.50 -2.78
C VAL A 121 7.47 11.46 -1.65
N ALA A 122 8.47 11.97 -0.93
CA ALA A 122 8.28 12.95 0.14
C ALA A 122 7.56 14.20 -0.35
N GLU A 123 7.94 14.71 -1.53
CA GLU A 123 7.32 15.90 -2.14
C GLU A 123 5.87 15.66 -2.58
N ARG A 124 5.55 14.44 -3.03
CA ARG A 124 4.18 14.08 -3.47
C ARG A 124 3.20 13.86 -2.33
N LEU A 125 3.71 13.56 -1.14
CA LEU A 125 2.88 13.29 0.03
C LEU A 125 2.70 14.56 0.87
N PRO A 126 1.47 15.07 1.08
CA PRO A 126 1.22 16.20 1.98
C PRO A 126 1.70 15.91 3.41
N ASP A 127 2.01 16.96 4.16
CA ASP A 127 2.58 16.91 5.53
C ASP A 127 1.85 15.95 6.49
N GLY A 128 0.53 15.82 6.36
CA GLY A 128 -0.26 14.90 7.16
C GLY A 128 0.15 13.44 7.03
N TRP A 129 0.71 13.05 5.89
CA TRP A 129 1.17 11.69 5.65
C TRP A 129 2.37 11.31 6.50
N HIS A 130 3.34 12.20 6.66
CA HIS A 130 4.51 11.96 7.50
C HIS A 130 4.11 11.67 8.95
N ARG A 131 3.11 12.39 9.46
CA ARG A 131 2.56 12.16 10.80
C ARG A 131 1.80 10.84 10.88
N ALA A 132 0.93 10.55 9.91
CA ALA A 132 0.14 9.33 9.89
C ALA A 132 0.98 8.06 9.73
N LEU A 133 2.14 8.17 9.08
CA LEU A 133 3.09 7.08 8.89
C LEU A 133 4.12 6.96 10.01
N SER A 134 4.14 7.85 10.99
CA SER A 134 5.17 7.88 12.05
C SER A 134 5.25 6.61 12.87
N ASP A 135 4.13 5.92 13.06
CA ASP A 135 4.06 4.65 13.81
C ASP A 135 4.45 3.42 12.99
N TYR A 136 4.61 3.58 11.67
CA TYR A 136 5.07 2.52 10.80
C TYR A 136 6.59 2.54 10.74
N VAL A 137 7.22 1.54 11.35
CA VAL A 137 8.68 1.43 11.34
C VAL A 137 9.13 1.21 9.90
N PRO A 138 9.97 2.11 9.36
CA PRO A 138 10.42 2.03 7.98
C PRO A 138 11.51 0.96 7.84
N GLU A 139 11.10 -0.28 7.89
CA GLU A 139 11.95 -1.44 7.65
C GLU A 139 11.65 -2.01 6.27
N PRO A 140 12.52 -1.82 5.28
CA PRO A 140 12.28 -2.35 3.95
C PRO A 140 12.30 -3.88 3.93
N PHE A 141 13.11 -4.54 4.79
CA PHE A 141 13.34 -5.98 4.66
C PHE A 141 13.49 -6.77 5.96
N ARG A 142 13.80 -6.18 7.09
CA ARG A 142 14.04 -6.90 8.36
C ARG A 142 13.84 -6.03 9.57
N SER A 143 13.22 -6.58 10.60
CA SER A 143 13.52 -6.12 11.95
C SER A 143 14.96 -6.48 12.26
N LEU A 144 15.81 -5.49 12.43
CA LEU A 144 17.08 -5.72 13.07
C LEU A 144 16.79 -6.02 14.54
N PRO A 145 17.34 -7.09 15.09
CA PRO A 145 17.21 -7.33 16.52
C PRO A 145 17.85 -6.14 17.26
N THR A 146 17.07 -5.50 18.12
CA THR A 146 17.56 -4.56 19.11
C THR A 146 18.36 -5.31 20.17
#